data_c108f46113f5243c7861a4be6cc8dc6d
#
_entry.id   c108f46113f5243c7861a4be6cc8dc6d
#
_cell.length_a   1.000
_cell.length_b   1.000
_cell.length_c   1.000
_cell.angle_alpha   90.00
_cell.angle_beta   90.00
_cell.angle_gamma   90.00
#
_symmetry.space_group_name_H-M   'P 1'
#
loop_
_entity.id
_entity.type
_entity.pdbx_description
1 polymer ?
#
loop_
_entity_poly.entity_id
_entity_poly.type
_entity_poly.pdbx_seq_one_letter_code
_entity_poly.pdbx_strand_id
1 'polypeptide(L)'
;MTDVPIPPYVEIIGARGFIRLSGSMPLPKTVDIIDAAIRFARQQELPELLVNITALTGFNSPTVTDRFEFISRWAATAGGRVRFAMVARSEHIDKERFGVNVGLNRGLICDVFETESAAITWLDRGAGSQSAE
;
A
#
# COMPACT_ATOMS: atom_id res chain seq x y z
N MET A 1 -26.22 -4.16 -7.49
CA MET A 1 -24.88 -3.65 -7.32
C MET A 1 -24.77 -2.88 -6.01
N THR A 2 -23.71 -3.03 -5.31
CA THR A 2 -23.55 -2.37 -4.03
C THR A 2 -22.74 -1.10 -4.23
N ASP A 3 -23.30 0.02 -3.81
CA ASP A 3 -22.56 1.27 -3.82
C ASP A 3 -21.71 1.33 -2.57
N VAL A 4 -20.43 1.04 -2.74
CA VAL A 4 -19.48 1.16 -1.63
C VAL A 4 -18.97 2.59 -1.66
N PRO A 5 -19.21 3.37 -0.61
CA PRO A 5 -18.73 4.75 -0.59
C PRO A 5 -17.21 4.78 -0.69
N ILE A 6 -16.70 5.74 -1.45
CA ILE A 6 -15.26 5.95 -1.53
C ILE A 6 -14.83 6.55 -0.19
N PRO A 7 -13.88 5.92 0.51
CA PRO A 7 -13.37 6.51 1.73
C PRO A 7 -12.81 7.91 1.47
N PRO A 8 -12.98 8.85 2.40
CA PRO A 8 -12.65 10.25 2.14
C PRO A 8 -11.19 10.52 1.82
N TYR A 9 -10.30 9.58 2.13
CA TYR A 9 -8.87 9.71 1.88
C TYR A 9 -8.42 9.01 0.60
N VAL A 10 -9.34 8.43 -0.17
CA VAL A 10 -9.01 7.70 -1.40
C VAL A 10 -9.40 8.55 -2.61
N GLU A 11 -8.46 8.72 -3.53
CA GLU A 11 -8.71 9.34 -4.81
C GLU A 11 -8.51 8.28 -5.89
N ILE A 12 -9.44 8.19 -6.83
CA ILE A 12 -9.36 7.19 -7.90
C ILE A 12 -9.04 7.90 -9.20
N ILE A 13 -7.95 7.49 -9.85
CA ILE A 13 -7.55 8.03 -11.15
C ILE A 13 -7.36 6.83 -12.06
N GLY A 14 -8.28 6.66 -13.03
CA GLY A 14 -8.27 5.49 -13.90
C GLY A 14 -8.47 4.23 -13.09
N ALA A 15 -7.57 3.27 -13.24
CA ALA A 15 -7.64 1.98 -12.55
C ALA A 15 -6.79 1.96 -11.27
N ARG A 16 -6.44 3.12 -10.74
CA ARG A 16 -5.49 3.25 -9.64
C ARG A 16 -6.09 4.07 -8.52
N GLY A 17 -5.98 3.56 -7.29
CA GLY A 17 -6.36 4.32 -6.11
C GLY A 17 -5.14 5.00 -5.50
N PHE A 18 -5.34 6.20 -4.98
CA PHE A 18 -4.30 6.97 -4.31
C PHE A 18 -4.78 7.32 -2.91
N ILE A 19 -3.93 7.09 -1.92
CA ILE A 19 -4.19 7.46 -0.54
C ILE A 19 -3.03 8.31 -0.06
N ARG A 20 -3.35 9.48 0.48
CA ARG A 20 -2.34 10.35 1.09
C ARG A 20 -2.79 10.66 2.49
N LEU A 21 -2.08 10.10 3.45
CA LEU A 21 -2.41 10.27 4.85
C LEU A 21 -1.50 11.32 5.48
N SER A 22 -2.04 12.13 6.39
CA SER A 22 -1.27 13.18 7.05
C SER A 22 -1.71 13.33 8.49
N GLY A 23 -0.87 13.99 9.28
CA GLY A 23 -1.16 14.27 10.66
C GLY A 23 -0.58 13.24 11.61
N SER A 24 -0.97 13.30 12.87
CA SER A 24 -0.48 12.40 13.90
C SER A 24 -1.43 11.22 14.02
N MET A 25 -0.89 10.01 13.87
CA MET A 25 -1.71 8.81 13.86
C MET A 25 -0.89 7.64 14.39
N PRO A 26 -1.39 6.89 15.39
CA PRO A 26 -0.64 5.73 15.88
C PRO A 26 -0.59 4.62 14.83
N LEU A 27 0.43 3.78 14.94
CA LEU A 27 0.65 2.71 13.96
C LEU A 27 -0.56 1.79 13.78
N PRO A 28 -1.22 1.30 14.83
CA PRO A 28 -2.36 0.39 14.64
C PRO A 28 -3.48 1.04 13.82
N LYS A 29 -3.75 2.32 14.04
CA LYS A 29 -4.79 3.01 13.28
C LYS A 29 -4.37 3.18 11.82
N THR A 30 -3.11 3.48 11.58
CA THR A 30 -2.57 3.59 10.22
C THR A 30 -2.72 2.26 9.49
N VAL A 31 -2.37 1.18 10.15
CA VAL A 31 -2.48 -0.18 9.58
C VAL A 31 -3.92 -0.49 9.21
N ASP A 32 -4.87 -0.14 10.09
CA ASP A 32 -6.29 -0.40 9.85
C ASP A 32 -6.82 0.39 8.66
N ILE A 33 -6.42 1.65 8.54
CA ILE A 33 -6.87 2.50 7.44
C ILE A 33 -6.33 1.95 6.12
N ILE A 34 -5.08 1.54 6.08
CA ILE A 34 -4.49 0.98 4.87
C ILE A 34 -5.16 -0.33 4.51
N ASP A 35 -5.44 -1.18 5.51
CA ASP A 35 -6.13 -2.44 5.26
C ASP A 35 -7.51 -2.20 4.66
N ALA A 36 -8.24 -1.22 5.19
CA ALA A 36 -9.57 -0.87 4.66
C ALA A 36 -9.46 -0.37 3.21
N ALA A 37 -8.41 0.37 2.89
CA ALA A 37 -8.19 0.87 1.54
C ALA A 37 -7.88 -0.27 0.57
N ILE A 38 -7.09 -1.24 1.00
CA ILE A 38 -6.78 -2.41 0.17
C ILE A 38 -8.05 -3.21 -0.08
N ARG A 39 -8.87 -3.38 0.96
CA ARG A 39 -10.17 -4.07 0.83
C ARG A 39 -11.06 -3.34 -0.15
N PHE A 40 -11.13 -2.02 -0.05
CA PHE A 40 -11.91 -1.20 -0.97
C PHE A 40 -11.43 -1.39 -2.41
N ALA A 41 -10.11 -1.33 -2.63
CA ALA A 41 -9.53 -1.50 -3.96
C ALA A 41 -9.90 -2.86 -4.53
N ARG A 42 -9.80 -3.91 -3.71
CA ARG A 42 -10.15 -5.25 -4.16
C ARG A 42 -11.63 -5.36 -4.51
N GLN A 43 -12.51 -4.79 -3.68
CA GLN A 43 -13.94 -4.83 -3.93
C GLN A 43 -14.35 -4.06 -5.16
N GLN A 44 -13.66 -2.96 -5.46
CA GLN A 44 -13.94 -2.13 -6.62
C GLN A 44 -13.16 -2.58 -7.86
N GLU A 45 -12.39 -3.66 -7.73
CA GLU A 45 -11.57 -4.18 -8.81
C GLU A 45 -10.56 -3.16 -9.33
N LEU A 46 -10.01 -2.37 -8.43
CA LEU A 46 -8.90 -1.49 -8.73
C LEU A 46 -7.61 -2.32 -8.60
N PRO A 47 -6.89 -2.54 -9.68
CA PRO A 47 -5.71 -3.42 -9.64
C PRO A 47 -4.49 -2.78 -8.97
N GLU A 48 -4.51 -1.47 -8.74
CA GLU A 48 -3.35 -0.79 -8.22
C GLU A 48 -3.73 0.19 -7.12
N LEU A 49 -2.88 0.29 -6.11
CA LEU A 49 -3.09 1.20 -4.99
C LEU A 49 -1.76 1.82 -4.57
N LEU A 50 -1.71 3.13 -4.51
CA LEU A 50 -0.56 3.86 -3.99
C LEU A 50 -0.94 4.48 -2.65
N VAL A 51 -0.12 4.22 -1.63
CA VAL A 51 -0.35 4.78 -0.29
C VAL A 51 0.84 5.62 0.10
N ASN A 52 0.61 6.91 0.31
CA ASN A 52 1.67 7.85 0.70
C ASN A 52 1.50 8.21 2.17
N ILE A 53 2.48 7.85 2.99
CA ILE A 53 2.48 8.14 4.42
C ILE A 53 3.61 9.09 4.81
N THR A 54 4.19 9.80 3.85
CA THR A 54 5.32 10.69 4.15
C THR A 54 4.93 11.85 5.06
N ALA A 55 3.65 12.21 5.10
CA ALA A 55 3.15 13.29 5.96
C ALA A 55 2.60 12.81 7.30
N LEU A 56 2.73 11.52 7.59
CA LEU A 56 2.29 10.98 8.87
C LEU A 56 3.36 11.11 9.94
N THR A 57 2.89 11.36 11.16
CA THR A 57 3.70 11.30 12.37
C THR A 57 2.92 10.48 13.38
N GLY A 58 3.48 10.28 14.56
CA GLY A 58 2.74 9.62 15.64
C GLY A 58 3.14 8.19 15.89
N PHE A 59 4.13 7.67 15.16
CA PHE A 59 4.67 6.35 15.45
C PHE A 59 6.15 6.29 15.09
N ASN A 60 6.85 5.38 15.75
CA ASN A 60 8.26 5.11 15.45
C ASN A 60 8.35 4.13 14.29
N SER A 61 9.56 3.96 13.76
CA SER A 61 9.78 2.96 12.72
C SER A 61 9.28 1.60 13.21
N PRO A 62 8.44 0.91 12.43
CA PRO A 62 7.92 -0.38 12.87
C PRO A 62 9.01 -1.41 13.08
N THR A 63 8.80 -2.28 14.06
CA THR A 63 9.70 -3.39 14.32
C THR A 63 9.53 -4.48 13.26
N VAL A 64 10.45 -5.44 13.26
CA VAL A 64 10.34 -6.60 12.36
C VAL A 64 9.03 -7.34 12.62
N THR A 65 8.67 -7.54 13.89
CA THR A 65 7.42 -8.20 14.25
C THR A 65 6.21 -7.42 13.74
N ASP A 66 6.21 -6.10 13.95
CA ASP A 66 5.13 -5.25 13.44
C ASP A 66 4.96 -5.43 11.95
N ARG A 67 6.08 -5.37 11.20
CA ARG A 67 6.04 -5.48 9.75
C ARG A 67 5.50 -6.82 9.30
N PHE A 68 5.93 -7.89 9.96
CA PHE A 68 5.44 -9.22 9.63
C PHE A 68 3.92 -9.29 9.80
N GLU A 69 3.42 -8.75 10.90
CA GLU A 69 2.00 -8.83 11.21
C GLU A 69 1.15 -8.01 10.23
N PHE A 70 1.49 -6.74 10.05
CA PHE A 70 0.61 -5.91 9.21
C PHE A 70 0.75 -6.22 7.72
N ILE A 71 1.93 -6.60 7.25
CA ILE A 71 2.10 -6.96 5.85
C ILE A 71 1.37 -8.27 5.55
N SER A 72 1.44 -9.24 6.47
CA SER A 72 0.72 -10.51 6.31
C SER A 72 -0.78 -10.26 6.22
N ARG A 73 -1.29 -9.36 7.06
CA ARG A 73 -2.71 -9.01 7.04
C ARG A 73 -3.09 -8.35 5.71
N TRP A 74 -2.29 -7.39 5.26
CA TRP A 74 -2.57 -6.69 4.00
C TRP A 74 -2.53 -7.65 2.81
N ALA A 75 -1.59 -8.60 2.82
CA ALA A 75 -1.50 -9.59 1.75
C ALA A 75 -2.79 -10.44 1.68
N ALA A 76 -3.30 -10.85 2.83
CA ALA A 76 -4.55 -11.61 2.89
C ALA A 76 -5.72 -10.78 2.37
N THR A 77 -5.78 -9.51 2.76
CA THR A 77 -6.85 -8.61 2.32
C THR A 77 -6.79 -8.39 0.81
N ALA A 78 -5.61 -8.21 0.26
CA ALA A 78 -5.44 -7.99 -1.18
C ALA A 78 -5.79 -9.23 -2.01
N GLY A 79 -5.52 -10.41 -1.48
CA GLY A 79 -5.87 -11.66 -2.16
C GLY A 79 -5.25 -11.80 -3.53
N GLY A 80 -4.07 -11.22 -3.75
CA GLY A 80 -3.38 -11.28 -5.04
C GLY A 80 -3.99 -10.38 -6.11
N ARG A 81 -4.96 -9.55 -5.78
CA ARG A 81 -5.69 -8.76 -6.78
C ARG A 81 -5.32 -7.29 -6.81
N VAL A 82 -4.50 -6.83 -5.88
CA VAL A 82 -4.12 -5.43 -5.78
C VAL A 82 -2.61 -5.32 -5.72
N ARG A 83 -2.04 -4.59 -6.67
CA ARG A 83 -0.62 -4.24 -6.62
C ARG A 83 -0.49 -3.00 -5.74
N PHE A 84 0.41 -3.06 -4.78
CA PHE A 84 0.48 -2.08 -3.71
C PHE A 84 1.84 -1.38 -3.71
N ALA A 85 1.83 -0.06 -3.86
CA ALA A 85 3.03 0.76 -3.77
C ALA A 85 2.91 1.66 -2.54
N MET A 86 3.90 1.62 -1.66
CA MET A 86 3.94 2.48 -0.49
C MET A 86 4.99 3.57 -0.69
N VAL A 87 4.64 4.80 -0.33
CA VAL A 87 5.58 5.92 -0.32
C VAL A 87 5.76 6.34 1.14
N ALA A 88 6.98 6.27 1.63
CA ALA A 88 7.28 6.53 3.03
C ALA A 88 8.61 7.26 3.15
N ARG A 89 8.81 7.94 4.28
CA ARG A 89 10.10 8.56 4.55
C ARG A 89 11.15 7.47 4.77
N SER A 90 12.39 7.77 4.44
CA SER A 90 13.48 6.79 4.52
C SER A 90 13.58 6.16 5.91
N GLU A 91 13.30 6.92 6.96
CA GLU A 91 13.38 6.38 8.33
C GLU A 91 12.32 5.34 8.63
N HIS A 92 11.25 5.27 7.83
CA HIS A 92 10.22 4.25 7.98
C HIS A 92 10.41 3.08 7.03
N ILE A 93 11.41 3.12 6.18
CA ILE A 93 11.68 2.05 5.22
C ILE A 93 12.79 1.16 5.79
N ASP A 94 12.50 -0.13 5.88
CA ASP A 94 13.50 -1.10 6.33
C ASP A 94 14.57 -1.26 5.26
N LYS A 95 15.83 -1.06 5.64
CA LYS A 95 16.95 -1.12 4.68
C LYS A 95 17.09 -2.48 4.05
N GLU A 96 16.70 -3.53 4.75
CA GLU A 96 16.79 -4.90 4.22
C GLU A 96 15.51 -5.33 3.55
N ARG A 97 14.52 -4.41 3.46
CA ARG A 97 13.29 -4.62 2.73
C ARG A 97 12.49 -5.82 3.27
N PHE A 98 12.54 -6.00 4.58
CA PHE A 98 11.87 -7.12 5.23
C PHE A 98 10.37 -7.14 4.92
N GLY A 99 9.70 -5.98 5.03
CA GLY A 99 8.27 -5.90 4.76
C GLY A 99 7.92 -6.27 3.34
N VAL A 100 8.73 -5.79 2.38
CA VAL A 100 8.51 -6.13 0.97
C VAL A 100 8.65 -7.64 0.77
N ASN A 101 9.69 -8.22 1.36
CA ASN A 101 9.94 -9.66 1.22
C ASN A 101 8.81 -10.49 1.83
N VAL A 102 8.30 -10.08 2.99
CA VAL A 102 7.16 -10.76 3.60
C VAL A 102 5.96 -10.71 2.67
N GLY A 103 5.68 -9.52 2.10
CA GLY A 103 4.55 -9.35 1.20
C GLY A 103 4.66 -10.24 -0.02
N LEU A 104 5.82 -10.21 -0.68
CA LEU A 104 6.04 -11.02 -1.89
C LEU A 104 5.90 -12.50 -1.58
N ASN A 105 6.42 -12.95 -0.44
CA ASN A 105 6.31 -14.36 -0.07
C ASN A 105 4.87 -14.78 0.21
N ARG A 106 3.98 -13.82 0.48
CA ARG A 106 2.58 -14.10 0.76
C ARG A 106 1.66 -13.70 -0.39
N GLY A 107 2.24 -13.45 -1.57
CA GLY A 107 1.45 -13.17 -2.76
C GLY A 107 1.02 -11.73 -2.93
N LEU A 108 1.52 -10.80 -2.10
CA LEU A 108 1.24 -9.39 -2.28
C LEU A 108 2.32 -8.79 -3.17
N ILE A 109 1.93 -8.32 -4.34
CA ILE A 109 2.88 -7.64 -5.24
C ILE A 109 3.01 -6.21 -4.73
N CYS A 110 4.13 -5.92 -4.07
CA CYS A 110 4.31 -4.65 -3.38
C CYS A 110 5.76 -4.17 -3.47
N ASP A 111 5.93 -2.86 -3.28
CA ASP A 111 7.24 -2.28 -3.11
C ASP A 111 7.10 -0.96 -2.34
N VAL A 112 8.21 -0.41 -1.89
CA VAL A 112 8.22 0.82 -1.09
C VAL A 112 9.21 1.81 -1.68
N PHE A 113 8.83 3.09 -1.67
CA PHE A 113 9.57 4.17 -2.32
C PHE A 113 9.59 5.40 -1.43
N GLU A 114 10.53 6.31 -1.70
CA GLU A 114 10.60 7.57 -0.96
C GLU A 114 9.82 8.68 -1.64
N THR A 115 9.44 8.52 -2.91
CA THR A 115 8.68 9.53 -3.65
C THR A 115 7.52 8.90 -4.40
N GLU A 116 6.48 9.69 -4.64
CA GLU A 116 5.36 9.21 -5.46
C GLU A 116 5.79 8.97 -6.89
N SER A 117 6.70 9.78 -7.40
CA SER A 117 7.18 9.62 -8.77
C SER A 117 7.77 8.24 -9.00
N ALA A 118 8.61 7.78 -8.06
CA ALA A 118 9.20 6.45 -8.17
C ALA A 118 8.14 5.35 -8.08
N ALA A 119 7.18 5.52 -7.17
CA ALA A 119 6.09 4.56 -7.00
C ALA A 119 5.24 4.47 -8.26
N ILE A 120 4.91 5.61 -8.86
CA ILE A 120 4.11 5.66 -10.08
C ILE A 120 4.85 4.97 -11.23
N THR A 121 6.15 5.23 -11.35
CA THR A 121 6.96 4.59 -12.38
C THR A 121 6.92 3.06 -12.24
N TRP A 122 7.01 2.58 -11.00
CA TRP A 122 6.96 1.14 -10.74
C TRP A 122 5.59 0.55 -11.08
N LEU A 123 4.52 1.25 -10.71
CA LEU A 123 3.17 0.79 -11.03
C LEU A 123 2.94 0.74 -12.54
N ASP A 124 3.41 1.79 -13.25
CA ASP A 124 3.27 1.85 -14.70
C ASP A 124 4.03 0.72 -15.38
N ARG A 125 5.23 0.44 -14.92
CA ARG A 125 6.05 -0.63 -15.48
C ARG A 125 5.43 -2.00 -15.25
N GLY A 126 4.84 -2.19 -14.08
CA GLY A 126 4.20 -3.46 -13.78
C GLY A 126 3.09 -3.79 -14.74
N ALA A 127 2.26 -2.79 -15.07
CA ALA A 127 1.20 -2.97 -16.04
C ALA A 127 1.77 -3.28 -17.42
N GLY A 128 2.83 -2.56 -17.81
CA GLY A 128 3.51 -2.81 -19.07
C GLY A 128 4.18 -4.16 -19.13
N SER A 129 4.80 -4.57 -18.01
CA SER A 129 5.47 -5.86 -17.96
C SER A 129 4.50 -7.01 -18.18
N GLN A 130 3.31 -6.90 -17.61
CA GLN A 130 2.32 -7.96 -17.77
C GLN A 130 1.91 -8.11 -19.23
N SER A 131 1.75 -7.00 -19.92
CA SER A 131 1.36 -7.07 -21.31
C SER A 131 2.48 -7.58 -22.19
N ALA A 132 3.71 -7.45 -21.78
CA ALA A 132 4.86 -7.90 -22.55
C ALA A 132 5.08 -9.39 -22.43
N GLU A 133 4.53 -10.00 -21.41
CA GLU A 133 4.70 -11.42 -21.21
C GLU A 133 3.62 -12.19 -21.94
#